data_54c95507d1304241f3afea81bad7945b
#
_entry.id   54c95507d1304241f3afea81bad7945b
#
_cell.length_a   1.000
_cell.length_b   1.000
_cell.length_c   1.000
_cell.angle_alpha   90.00
_cell.angle_beta   90.00
_cell.angle_gamma   90.00
#
_symmetry.space_group_name_H-M   'P 1'
#
loop_
_entity.id
_entity.type
_entity.pdbx_description
1 polymer ?
#
loop_
_entity_poly.entity_id
_entity_poly.type
_entity_poly.pdbx_seq_one_letter_code
_entity_poly.pdbx_strand_id
1 'polypeptide(L)'
;MYSKIALASILLRAAHGQQVGTLTTETHPSLTWQTCTAEGSCTDKAGKVVLDANWRWLHETSGSTNCYTGNTWDATLCPDDATCTTNCAVDGADYTGTYGATASGSSLKLDFVTNGGSSPNIGSRFYLMSDDSTYETFNMLNQEFTFDVDVSALPCGLNGALYMVNMPADGGLSDTNKAGAAYGTGYCDSQCPRDLKFIAGESNSEGWVASNTSANSGVGPRGACCAEMDIWEANSVSSAFTPHSGPSNLTVCDGDACGGTYSASRYAGDTDPDGCDFNSYRQGDKTFYGSGMTVDTTKVMTVVTQFLTDDGTATGTMNEIKRFYVQDGVVIPNSESTIAGIAGNSVNDEYCVDQKQVFNDTDSFNDKGGFKSMTEGMSAGMVLVLSLWDDYYANMLWLDSTYPTDSTADTLGAARGSCDTTSGVPATIESSAASASVTFSNIKTGPINSTFSATGSTKRSTSEDSKAHWRRAASSLW
;
A
#
# COMPACT_ATOMS: atom_id res chain seq x y z
N MET A 1 14.65 67.65 -21.60
CA MET A 1 14.17 66.63 -20.65
C MET A 1 13.66 65.44 -21.45
N TYR A 2 14.47 64.37 -21.57
CA TYR A 2 14.07 63.12 -22.22
C TYR A 2 13.71 62.11 -21.13
N SER A 3 12.43 61.75 -21.03
CA SER A 3 11.91 60.75 -20.14
C SER A 3 12.25 59.37 -20.73
N LYS A 4 13.08 58.57 -20.04
CA LYS A 4 13.33 57.16 -20.37
C LYS A 4 12.21 56.31 -19.75
N ILE A 5 11.31 55.83 -20.60
CA ILE A 5 10.34 54.79 -20.20
C ILE A 5 11.10 53.47 -20.18
N ALA A 6 11.33 52.93 -18.97
CA ALA A 6 11.84 51.59 -18.81
C ALA A 6 10.66 50.58 -19.04
N LEU A 7 10.71 49.84 -20.13
CA LEU A 7 9.83 48.69 -20.36
C LEU A 7 10.30 47.57 -19.41
N ALA A 8 9.56 47.36 -18.36
CA ALA A 8 9.73 46.15 -17.52
C ALA A 8 9.10 44.97 -18.29
N SER A 9 9.93 44.10 -18.86
CA SER A 9 9.51 42.82 -19.41
C SER A 9 9.12 41.93 -18.24
N ILE A 10 7.82 41.78 -18.00
CA ILE A 10 7.28 40.75 -17.13
C ILE A 10 7.48 39.43 -17.90
N LEU A 11 8.52 38.67 -17.57
CA LEU A 11 8.63 37.29 -17.96
C LEU A 11 7.51 36.55 -17.21
N LEU A 12 6.40 36.31 -17.89
CA LEU A 12 5.47 35.24 -17.45
C LEU A 12 6.29 33.94 -17.50
N ARG A 13 6.70 33.46 -16.35
CA ARG A 13 7.09 32.06 -16.23
C ARG A 13 5.80 31.27 -16.43
N ALA A 14 5.66 30.59 -17.57
CA ALA A 14 4.64 29.58 -17.73
C ALA A 14 4.86 28.58 -16.59
N ALA A 15 3.84 28.36 -15.78
CA ALA A 15 3.86 27.31 -14.76
C ALA A 15 3.87 25.97 -15.52
N HIS A 16 4.98 25.27 -15.45
CA HIS A 16 5.16 23.95 -16.04
C HIS A 16 4.84 22.94 -14.94
N GLY A 17 3.92 22.02 -15.18
CA GLY A 17 3.53 21.00 -14.22
C GLY A 17 2.78 19.87 -14.92
N GLN A 18 2.58 18.73 -14.24
CA GLN A 18 1.81 17.61 -14.76
C GLN A 18 0.42 18.08 -15.24
N GLN A 19 0.16 17.93 -16.52
CA GLN A 19 -1.02 18.46 -17.19
C GLN A 19 -2.17 17.45 -17.18
N VAL A 20 -3.38 17.95 -17.39
CA VAL A 20 -4.61 17.15 -17.56
C VAL A 20 -5.03 17.19 -19.02
N GLY A 21 -5.27 16.02 -19.59
CA GLY A 21 -5.85 15.84 -20.92
C GLY A 21 -7.36 16.09 -20.93
N THR A 22 -7.92 16.12 -22.13
CA THR A 22 -9.36 16.40 -22.34
C THR A 22 -10.01 15.41 -23.30
N LEU A 23 -9.31 14.33 -23.66
CA LEU A 23 -9.80 13.34 -24.63
C LEU A 23 -10.78 12.34 -23.98
N THR A 24 -10.57 12.03 -22.71
CA THR A 24 -11.42 11.15 -21.93
C THR A 24 -11.88 11.86 -20.66
N THR A 25 -13.18 11.90 -20.41
CA THR A 25 -13.73 12.48 -19.18
C THR A 25 -13.42 11.57 -18.00
N GLU A 26 -12.87 12.13 -16.92
CA GLU A 26 -12.72 11.41 -15.67
C GLU A 26 -14.06 11.23 -14.97
N THR A 27 -14.32 10.01 -14.49
CA THR A 27 -15.51 9.69 -13.70
C THR A 27 -15.16 8.65 -12.64
N HIS A 28 -15.05 9.09 -11.40
CA HIS A 28 -14.65 8.23 -10.29
C HIS A 28 -15.77 7.25 -9.91
N PRO A 29 -15.51 5.93 -9.90
CA PRO A 29 -16.45 4.94 -9.39
C PRO A 29 -16.75 5.16 -7.91
N SER A 30 -18.03 5.06 -7.51
CA SER A 30 -18.42 5.18 -6.10
C SER A 30 -18.07 3.94 -5.32
N LEU A 31 -17.53 4.12 -4.12
CA LEU A 31 -17.24 3.07 -3.15
C LEU A 31 -17.70 3.52 -1.76
N THR A 32 -18.75 2.89 -1.23
CA THR A 32 -19.26 3.19 0.11
C THR A 32 -18.39 2.49 1.16
N TRP A 33 -18.04 3.21 2.23
CA TRP A 33 -17.39 2.68 3.41
C TRP A 33 -18.09 3.15 4.69
N GLN A 34 -17.67 2.75 5.88
CA GLN A 34 -18.40 3.03 7.12
C GLN A 34 -17.52 3.57 8.23
N THR A 35 -18.08 4.47 9.04
CA THR A 35 -17.55 4.81 10.35
C THR A 35 -18.46 4.24 11.43
N CYS A 36 -17.86 3.57 12.43
CA CYS A 36 -18.55 2.97 13.53
C CYS A 36 -18.30 3.77 14.81
N THR A 37 -19.28 3.80 15.72
CA THR A 37 -19.16 4.42 17.06
C THR A 37 -19.23 3.41 18.18
N ALA A 38 -19.81 2.25 17.90
CA ALA A 38 -19.89 1.05 18.75
C ALA A 38 -20.22 -0.16 17.88
N GLU A 39 -20.10 -1.37 18.43
CA GLU A 39 -20.51 -2.60 17.76
C GLU A 39 -21.95 -2.49 17.23
N GLY A 40 -22.13 -2.76 15.92
CA GLY A 40 -23.42 -2.67 15.23
C GLY A 40 -23.94 -1.25 14.99
N SER A 41 -23.17 -0.21 15.33
CA SER A 41 -23.56 1.20 15.16
C SER A 41 -22.65 1.90 14.16
N CYS A 42 -22.73 1.49 12.89
CA CYS A 42 -21.95 2.06 11.79
C CYS A 42 -22.82 2.94 10.89
N THR A 43 -22.22 3.97 10.33
CA THR A 43 -22.85 4.92 9.40
C THR A 43 -22.10 4.91 8.07
N ASP A 44 -22.84 4.81 6.99
CA ASP A 44 -22.30 4.86 5.63
C ASP A 44 -21.67 6.22 5.34
N LYS A 45 -20.51 6.17 4.71
CA LYS A 45 -19.80 7.28 4.11
C LYS A 45 -19.77 7.11 2.60
N ALA A 46 -20.15 8.15 1.90
CA ALA A 46 -19.95 8.18 0.46
C ALA A 46 -18.46 8.40 0.18
N GLY A 47 -17.89 7.48 -0.56
CA GLY A 47 -16.51 7.57 -1.06
C GLY A 47 -16.49 7.25 -2.55
N LYS A 48 -15.34 7.44 -3.16
CA LYS A 48 -15.02 7.09 -4.54
C LYS A 48 -13.65 6.47 -4.61
N VAL A 49 -13.30 5.89 -5.75
CA VAL A 49 -11.92 5.43 -6.01
C VAL A 49 -11.35 6.10 -7.25
N VAL A 50 -10.07 6.39 -7.21
CA VAL A 50 -9.32 6.96 -8.33
C VAL A 50 -8.13 6.07 -8.66
N LEU A 51 -7.90 5.84 -9.96
CA LEU A 51 -6.75 5.12 -10.48
C LEU A 51 -5.50 5.98 -10.34
N ASP A 52 -4.40 5.38 -9.89
CA ASP A 52 -3.07 6.00 -9.84
C ASP A 52 -2.65 6.56 -11.21
N ALA A 53 -2.04 7.73 -11.19
CA ALA A 53 -1.56 8.44 -12.39
C ALA A 53 -0.55 7.62 -13.21
N ASN A 54 0.23 6.74 -12.58
CA ASN A 54 1.26 5.94 -13.24
C ASN A 54 0.68 4.87 -14.19
N TRP A 55 -0.58 4.41 -13.96
CA TRP A 55 -1.31 3.51 -14.86
C TRP A 55 -1.98 4.24 -16.02
N ARG A 56 -2.26 5.55 -15.89
CA ARG A 56 -3.02 6.31 -16.87
C ARG A 56 -2.28 6.49 -18.18
N TRP A 57 -3.04 6.64 -19.25
CA TRP A 57 -2.52 7.07 -20.53
C TRP A 57 -1.88 8.43 -20.41
N LEU A 58 -0.63 8.52 -20.85
CA LEU A 58 0.15 9.76 -20.88
C LEU A 58 0.42 10.13 -22.33
N HIS A 59 -0.10 11.29 -22.76
CA HIS A 59 -0.04 11.73 -24.15
C HIS A 59 0.25 13.22 -24.28
N GLU A 60 0.54 13.63 -25.51
CA GLU A 60 0.76 15.04 -25.85
C GLU A 60 -0.46 15.90 -25.49
N THR A 61 -0.25 17.02 -24.80
CA THR A 61 -1.31 17.95 -24.36
C THR A 61 -2.17 18.49 -25.50
N SER A 62 -1.59 18.66 -26.71
CA SER A 62 -2.27 19.19 -27.92
C SER A 62 -2.77 18.10 -28.87
N GLY A 63 -2.56 16.81 -28.54
CA GLY A 63 -2.86 15.71 -29.43
C GLY A 63 -3.02 14.38 -28.70
N SER A 64 -2.83 13.29 -29.44
CA SER A 64 -2.95 11.92 -28.94
C SER A 64 -1.67 11.09 -29.09
N THR A 65 -0.54 11.75 -29.36
CA THR A 65 0.76 11.07 -29.44
C THR A 65 1.18 10.63 -28.06
N ASN A 66 1.54 9.36 -27.89
CA ASN A 66 2.00 8.84 -26.60
C ASN A 66 3.30 9.52 -26.17
N CYS A 67 3.35 10.03 -24.95
CA CYS A 67 4.60 10.49 -24.33
C CYS A 67 5.43 9.34 -23.80
N TYR A 68 4.78 8.21 -23.46
CA TYR A 68 5.41 7.01 -22.94
C TYR A 68 4.80 5.79 -23.61
N THR A 69 5.64 4.90 -24.17
CA THR A 69 5.19 3.68 -24.84
C THR A 69 6.06 2.50 -24.41
N GLY A 70 5.40 1.43 -23.95
CA GLY A 70 6.12 0.33 -23.34
C GLY A 70 6.87 0.86 -22.10
N ASN A 71 8.21 0.81 -22.14
CA ASN A 71 9.06 1.27 -21.04
C ASN A 71 9.97 2.47 -21.40
N THR A 72 9.61 3.21 -22.47
CA THR A 72 10.43 4.32 -22.97
C THR A 72 9.62 5.59 -23.21
N TRP A 73 10.26 6.72 -22.96
CA TRP A 73 9.74 8.05 -23.25
C TRP A 73 9.94 8.41 -24.73
N ASP A 74 9.01 9.19 -25.29
CA ASP A 74 9.17 9.79 -26.62
C ASP A 74 10.22 10.92 -26.54
N ALA A 75 11.34 10.77 -27.23
CA ALA A 75 12.46 11.71 -27.15
C ALA A 75 12.16 13.10 -27.76
N THR A 76 11.09 13.23 -28.55
CA THR A 76 10.65 14.52 -29.10
C THR A 76 9.79 15.29 -28.11
N LEU A 77 8.87 14.58 -27.44
CA LEU A 77 7.98 15.17 -26.45
C LEU A 77 8.67 15.35 -25.10
N CYS A 78 9.61 14.46 -24.77
CA CYS A 78 10.31 14.37 -23.48
C CYS A 78 11.85 14.38 -23.64
N PRO A 79 12.47 15.44 -24.23
CA PRO A 79 13.91 15.56 -24.34
C PRO A 79 14.59 15.88 -23.00
N ASP A 80 13.85 16.45 -22.05
CA ASP A 80 14.19 16.77 -20.67
C ASP A 80 12.93 16.83 -19.80
N ASP A 81 13.08 16.84 -18.48
CA ASP A 81 11.96 16.80 -17.52
C ASP A 81 11.02 18.01 -17.64
N ALA A 82 11.55 19.21 -17.81
CA ALA A 82 10.75 20.45 -17.91
C ALA A 82 9.89 20.46 -19.17
N THR A 83 10.47 20.05 -20.30
CA THR A 83 9.78 19.96 -21.59
C THR A 83 8.73 18.85 -21.55
N CYS A 84 9.08 17.68 -21.02
CA CYS A 84 8.17 16.56 -20.85
C CYS A 84 6.96 16.94 -19.97
N THR A 85 7.20 17.58 -18.85
CA THR A 85 6.16 18.05 -17.92
C THR A 85 5.16 19.01 -18.57
N THR A 86 5.64 19.80 -19.52
CA THR A 86 4.79 20.75 -20.27
C THR A 86 4.00 20.06 -21.39
N ASN A 87 4.64 19.14 -22.10
CA ASN A 87 4.10 18.52 -23.29
C ASN A 87 3.13 17.39 -23.01
N CYS A 88 3.18 16.78 -21.83
CA CYS A 88 2.49 15.53 -21.52
C CYS A 88 1.38 15.70 -20.50
N ALA A 89 0.24 15.08 -20.78
CA ALA A 89 -0.96 15.13 -19.93
C ALA A 89 -1.43 13.71 -19.61
N VAL A 90 -1.93 13.51 -18.37
CA VAL A 90 -2.72 12.33 -18.01
C VAL A 90 -4.17 12.54 -18.37
N ASP A 91 -4.87 11.50 -18.79
CA ASP A 91 -6.28 11.61 -19.18
C ASP A 91 -7.19 10.78 -18.26
N GLY A 92 -8.49 10.93 -18.42
CA GLY A 92 -9.51 10.15 -17.74
C GLY A 92 -9.36 8.64 -17.99
N ALA A 93 -9.93 7.81 -17.11
CA ALA A 93 -9.78 6.37 -17.14
C ALA A 93 -11.10 5.64 -17.40
N ASP A 94 -11.08 4.63 -18.27
CA ASP A 94 -12.11 3.58 -18.32
C ASP A 94 -11.77 2.50 -17.30
N TYR A 95 -12.27 2.65 -16.07
CA TYR A 95 -11.95 1.82 -14.92
C TYR A 95 -12.20 0.34 -15.15
N THR A 96 -13.37 0.00 -15.72
CA THR A 96 -13.75 -1.41 -15.90
C THR A 96 -13.17 -1.98 -17.20
N GLY A 97 -13.32 -1.25 -18.31
CA GLY A 97 -12.95 -1.77 -19.63
C GLY A 97 -11.45 -1.86 -19.86
N THR A 98 -10.68 -0.89 -19.36
CA THR A 98 -9.22 -0.84 -19.56
C THR A 98 -8.45 -1.37 -18.36
N TYR A 99 -8.88 -1.04 -17.13
CA TYR A 99 -8.09 -1.29 -15.91
C TYR A 99 -8.65 -2.40 -15.03
N GLY A 100 -9.77 -3.04 -15.41
CA GLY A 100 -10.31 -4.20 -14.72
C GLY A 100 -10.82 -3.91 -13.31
N ALA A 101 -11.15 -2.64 -13.01
CA ALA A 101 -11.63 -2.24 -11.70
C ALA A 101 -13.15 -2.07 -11.72
N THR A 102 -13.85 -2.85 -10.90
CA THR A 102 -15.32 -2.79 -10.79
C THR A 102 -15.71 -2.45 -9.36
N ALA A 103 -16.27 -1.25 -9.17
CA ALA A 103 -16.85 -0.83 -7.89
C ALA A 103 -18.36 -1.05 -7.89
N SER A 104 -18.90 -1.58 -6.79
CA SER A 104 -20.35 -1.81 -6.61
C SER A 104 -20.71 -1.75 -5.12
N GLY A 105 -21.46 -0.72 -4.72
CA GLY A 105 -21.83 -0.51 -3.32
C GLY A 105 -20.59 -0.29 -2.45
N SER A 106 -20.33 -1.23 -1.55
CA SER A 106 -19.13 -1.21 -0.67
C SER A 106 -18.01 -2.11 -1.16
N SER A 107 -18.05 -2.60 -2.41
CA SER A 107 -17.09 -3.58 -2.95
C SER A 107 -16.30 -2.99 -4.12
N LEU A 108 -14.99 -3.23 -4.12
CA LEU A 108 -14.07 -2.99 -5.23
C LEU A 108 -13.41 -4.32 -5.62
N LYS A 109 -13.65 -4.78 -6.85
CA LYS A 109 -12.96 -5.90 -7.47
C LYS A 109 -11.89 -5.40 -8.40
N LEU A 110 -10.67 -5.95 -8.32
CA LEU A 110 -9.55 -5.70 -9.21
C LEU A 110 -9.21 -6.98 -9.96
N ASP A 111 -9.22 -6.92 -11.29
CA ASP A 111 -8.78 -8.01 -12.17
C ASP A 111 -7.28 -7.85 -12.45
N PHE A 112 -6.53 -8.96 -12.49
CA PHE A 112 -5.09 -8.93 -12.66
C PHE A 112 -4.68 -8.55 -14.10
N VAL A 113 -5.25 -9.21 -15.11
CA VAL A 113 -4.99 -8.88 -16.52
C VAL A 113 -6.28 -8.48 -17.21
N THR A 114 -6.30 -7.28 -17.80
CA THR A 114 -7.45 -6.75 -18.53
C THR A 114 -7.07 -6.42 -19.98
N ASN A 115 -7.84 -6.94 -20.93
CA ASN A 115 -7.58 -6.80 -22.37
C ASN A 115 -8.57 -5.81 -23.03
N GLY A 116 -8.72 -4.62 -22.47
CA GLY A 116 -9.65 -3.60 -22.97
C GLY A 116 -9.03 -2.45 -23.75
N GLY A 117 -7.71 -2.30 -23.68
CA GLY A 117 -6.96 -1.22 -24.33
C GLY A 117 -6.20 -1.64 -25.58
N SER A 118 -5.23 -0.83 -25.98
CA SER A 118 -4.30 -1.12 -27.09
C SER A 118 -3.26 -2.19 -26.74
N SER A 119 -3.03 -2.41 -25.44
CA SER A 119 -2.22 -3.49 -24.86
C SER A 119 -2.90 -3.99 -23.60
N PRO A 120 -2.59 -5.22 -23.12
CA PRO A 120 -3.07 -5.68 -21.83
C PRO A 120 -2.65 -4.73 -20.71
N ASN A 121 -3.56 -4.46 -19.77
CA ASN A 121 -3.25 -3.84 -18.50
C ASN A 121 -2.92 -4.93 -17.48
N ILE A 122 -1.85 -4.77 -16.73
CA ILE A 122 -1.40 -5.70 -15.69
C ILE A 122 -1.53 -4.99 -14.34
N GLY A 123 -2.30 -5.57 -13.44
CA GLY A 123 -2.53 -5.03 -12.12
C GLY A 123 -3.10 -3.62 -12.09
N SER A 124 -3.20 -3.05 -10.91
CA SER A 124 -3.66 -1.67 -10.71
C SER A 124 -3.45 -1.21 -9.27
N ARG A 125 -3.44 0.12 -9.06
CA ARG A 125 -3.39 0.78 -7.76
C ARG A 125 -4.44 1.88 -7.70
N PHE A 126 -5.24 1.87 -6.65
CA PHE A 126 -6.34 2.80 -6.44
C PHE A 126 -6.27 3.47 -5.08
N TYR A 127 -6.78 4.69 -5.00
CA TYR A 127 -6.88 5.47 -3.78
C TYR A 127 -8.34 5.72 -3.42
N LEU A 128 -8.68 5.67 -2.13
CA LEU A 128 -10.00 6.06 -1.65
C LEU A 128 -10.08 7.59 -1.61
N MET A 129 -11.16 8.14 -2.14
CA MET A 129 -11.44 9.57 -2.18
C MET A 129 -12.61 9.92 -1.27
N SER A 130 -12.52 11.09 -0.64
CA SER A 130 -13.64 11.73 0.10
C SER A 130 -14.59 12.47 -0.84
N ASP A 131 -14.05 13.06 -1.92
CA ASP A 131 -14.78 13.75 -2.98
C ASP A 131 -14.05 13.62 -4.33
N ASP A 132 -14.42 14.37 -5.37
CA ASP A 132 -13.81 14.26 -6.71
C ASP A 132 -12.40 14.88 -6.83
N SER A 133 -11.88 15.49 -5.78
CA SER A 133 -10.62 16.24 -5.81
C SER A 133 -9.70 15.97 -4.61
N THR A 134 -10.14 15.14 -3.65
CA THR A 134 -9.43 14.95 -2.39
C THR A 134 -9.49 13.49 -1.97
N TYR A 135 -8.34 12.92 -1.60
CA TYR A 135 -8.27 11.59 -0.99
C TYR A 135 -8.88 11.58 0.41
N GLU A 136 -9.50 10.46 0.79
CA GLU A 136 -9.84 10.22 2.19
C GLU A 136 -8.56 9.96 2.98
N THR A 137 -8.41 10.62 4.13
CA THR A 137 -7.25 10.45 5.00
C THR A 137 -7.65 9.90 6.36
N PHE A 138 -6.86 8.96 6.86
CA PHE A 138 -7.12 8.22 8.08
C PHE A 138 -6.07 8.52 9.14
N ASN A 139 -6.53 8.87 10.34
CA ASN A 139 -5.74 8.80 11.56
C ASN A 139 -6.26 7.61 12.38
N MET A 140 -5.44 6.57 12.47
CA MET A 140 -5.84 5.30 13.10
C MET A 140 -5.35 5.16 14.54
N LEU A 141 -4.77 6.19 15.15
CA LEU A 141 -4.30 6.14 16.54
C LEU A 141 -5.46 5.82 17.50
N ASN A 142 -5.32 4.72 18.24
CA ASN A 142 -6.33 4.14 19.12
C ASN A 142 -7.67 3.84 18.40
N GLN A 143 -7.58 3.43 17.15
CA GLN A 143 -8.71 3.08 16.28
C GLN A 143 -8.57 1.68 15.71
N GLU A 144 -9.65 1.18 15.13
CA GLU A 144 -9.75 -0.10 14.45
C GLU A 144 -10.10 0.10 12.98
N PHE A 145 -9.40 -0.62 12.11
CA PHE A 145 -9.67 -0.69 10.67
C PHE A 145 -10.08 -2.11 10.31
N THR A 146 -11.18 -2.24 9.60
CA THR A 146 -11.76 -3.54 9.23
C THR A 146 -12.22 -3.53 7.77
N PHE A 147 -12.04 -4.64 7.10
CA PHE A 147 -12.54 -4.86 5.74
C PHE A 147 -12.75 -6.35 5.49
N ASP A 148 -13.59 -6.67 4.52
CA ASP A 148 -13.72 -8.03 4.00
C ASP A 148 -12.87 -8.18 2.74
N VAL A 149 -12.24 -9.35 2.58
CA VAL A 149 -11.40 -9.65 1.41
C VAL A 149 -11.63 -11.06 0.89
N ASP A 150 -11.64 -11.18 -0.44
CA ASP A 150 -11.61 -12.46 -1.17
C ASP A 150 -10.29 -12.55 -1.94
N VAL A 151 -9.41 -13.43 -1.49
CA VAL A 151 -8.11 -13.75 -2.12
C VAL A 151 -8.10 -15.14 -2.76
N SER A 152 -9.25 -15.80 -2.82
CA SER A 152 -9.37 -17.20 -3.27
C SER A 152 -8.86 -17.43 -4.70
N ALA A 153 -8.87 -16.38 -5.52
CA ALA A 153 -8.40 -16.40 -6.90
C ALA A 153 -6.94 -15.90 -7.09
N LEU A 154 -6.22 -15.60 -6.00
CA LEU A 154 -4.83 -15.12 -6.06
C LEU A 154 -3.84 -16.27 -5.84
N PRO A 155 -3.16 -16.80 -6.87
CA PRO A 155 -2.11 -17.81 -6.70
C PRO A 155 -0.79 -17.21 -6.18
N CYS A 156 0.21 -18.06 -5.97
CA CYS A 156 1.59 -17.67 -5.72
C CYS A 156 2.07 -16.61 -6.72
N GLY A 157 2.83 -15.62 -6.23
CA GLY A 157 3.43 -14.57 -7.05
C GLY A 157 2.56 -13.34 -7.26
N LEU A 158 1.34 -13.30 -6.73
CA LEU A 158 0.48 -12.12 -6.74
C LEU A 158 0.33 -11.54 -5.32
N ASN A 159 0.14 -10.23 -5.26
CA ASN A 159 -0.18 -9.51 -4.04
C ASN A 159 -1.45 -8.67 -4.22
N GLY A 160 -2.52 -9.05 -3.52
CA GLY A 160 -3.70 -8.23 -3.34
C GLY A 160 -3.52 -7.41 -2.07
N ALA A 161 -3.08 -6.15 -2.20
CA ALA A 161 -2.67 -5.33 -1.08
C ALA A 161 -3.68 -4.24 -0.72
N LEU A 162 -3.81 -3.99 0.58
CA LEU A 162 -4.55 -2.87 1.15
C LEU A 162 -3.67 -2.23 2.22
N TYR A 163 -3.29 -0.97 2.01
CA TYR A 163 -2.31 -0.29 2.84
C TYR A 163 -2.56 1.20 2.92
N MET A 164 -1.79 1.91 3.73
CA MET A 164 -1.89 3.36 3.90
C MET A 164 -0.52 4.01 3.74
N VAL A 165 -0.48 5.18 3.07
CA VAL A 165 0.75 5.97 2.85
C VAL A 165 0.53 7.45 3.14
N ASN A 166 1.60 8.16 3.53
CA ASN A 166 1.55 9.60 3.82
C ASN A 166 1.66 10.46 2.54
N MET A 167 0.84 10.17 1.55
CA MET A 167 0.73 11.04 0.37
C MET A 167 -0.18 12.25 0.64
N PRO A 168 0.01 13.39 -0.04
CA PRO A 168 -0.80 14.57 0.18
C PRO A 168 -2.27 14.34 -0.22
N ALA A 169 -3.22 14.81 0.62
CA ALA A 169 -4.65 14.59 0.42
C ALA A 169 -5.20 15.16 -0.89
N ASP A 170 -4.61 16.24 -1.39
CA ASP A 170 -4.95 16.86 -2.69
C ASP A 170 -4.16 16.26 -3.87
N GLY A 171 -3.39 15.18 -3.63
CA GLY A 171 -2.50 14.57 -4.64
C GLY A 171 -1.31 15.45 -5.00
N GLY A 172 -0.93 16.40 -4.15
CA GLY A 172 0.13 17.37 -4.38
C GLY A 172 -0.27 18.43 -5.41
N LEU A 173 -1.56 18.80 -5.45
CA LEU A 173 -2.08 19.84 -6.36
C LEU A 173 -1.34 21.16 -6.15
N SER A 174 -0.82 21.74 -7.22
CA SER A 174 0.01 22.95 -7.14
C SER A 174 0.11 23.65 -8.50
N ASP A 175 0.92 24.69 -8.59
CA ASP A 175 1.26 25.29 -9.88
C ASP A 175 2.06 24.33 -10.79
N THR A 176 2.77 23.39 -10.20
CA THR A 176 3.54 22.34 -10.89
C THR A 176 2.83 20.98 -10.95
N ASN A 177 1.61 20.87 -10.48
CA ASN A 177 0.77 19.67 -10.61
C ASN A 177 -0.69 20.10 -10.77
N LYS A 178 -1.22 20.03 -11.98
CA LYS A 178 -2.61 20.38 -12.28
C LYS A 178 -3.57 19.20 -12.17
N ALA A 179 -3.04 17.99 -12.11
CA ALA A 179 -3.82 16.75 -12.06
C ALA A 179 -4.34 16.46 -10.65
N GLY A 180 -3.49 16.54 -9.63
CA GLY A 180 -3.89 16.35 -8.24
C GLY A 180 -4.54 15.00 -7.96
N ALA A 181 -5.26 14.92 -6.84
CA ALA A 181 -5.98 13.71 -6.41
C ALA A 181 -7.03 13.25 -7.42
N ALA A 182 -7.65 14.18 -8.17
CA ALA A 182 -8.63 13.85 -9.20
C ALA A 182 -8.10 12.91 -10.30
N TYR A 183 -6.80 12.86 -10.49
CA TYR A 183 -6.16 11.96 -11.46
C TYR A 183 -5.16 11.00 -10.83
N GLY A 184 -5.18 10.83 -9.51
CA GLY A 184 -4.39 9.83 -8.80
C GLY A 184 -2.90 10.16 -8.65
N THR A 185 -2.52 11.45 -8.54
CA THR A 185 -1.12 11.87 -8.38
C THR A 185 -0.67 11.91 -6.90
N GLY A 186 0.64 12.06 -6.68
CA GLY A 186 1.23 12.29 -5.35
C GLY A 186 1.62 11.02 -4.59
N TYR A 187 1.66 9.86 -5.26
CA TYR A 187 2.07 8.60 -4.62
C TYR A 187 3.49 8.65 -4.08
N CYS A 188 3.67 8.10 -2.90
CA CYS A 188 4.93 7.77 -2.26
C CYS A 188 4.74 6.51 -1.40
N ASP A 189 5.82 5.84 -1.09
CA ASP A 189 5.86 4.73 -0.13
C ASP A 189 7.25 4.54 0.48
N SER A 190 7.42 3.49 1.27
CA SER A 190 8.65 3.17 1.98
C SER A 190 9.78 2.68 1.07
N GLN A 191 9.46 2.21 -0.14
CA GLN A 191 10.46 1.79 -1.14
C GLN A 191 11.03 2.98 -1.92
N CYS A 192 10.54 4.20 -1.69
CA CYS A 192 10.94 5.40 -2.44
C CYS A 192 10.86 5.17 -3.96
N PRO A 193 9.70 4.80 -4.53
CA PRO A 193 9.59 4.33 -5.91
C PRO A 193 10.16 5.33 -6.91
N ARG A 194 11.05 4.83 -7.76
CA ARG A 194 11.71 5.56 -8.84
C ARG A 194 11.15 5.21 -10.22
N ASP A 195 10.20 4.28 -10.29
CA ASP A 195 9.47 3.88 -11.50
C ASP A 195 8.23 4.75 -11.77
N LEU A 196 8.00 5.76 -10.95
CA LEU A 196 6.95 6.75 -11.17
C LEU A 196 7.33 7.69 -12.31
N LYS A 197 6.41 7.86 -13.27
CA LYS A 197 6.61 8.75 -14.42
C LYS A 197 6.66 10.22 -14.04
N PHE A 198 5.91 10.61 -12.99
CA PHE A 198 5.88 11.94 -12.43
C PHE A 198 6.00 11.91 -10.92
N ILE A 199 6.82 12.79 -10.36
CA ILE A 199 7.03 12.93 -8.92
C ILE A 199 6.90 14.40 -8.55
N ALA A 200 6.05 14.73 -7.59
CA ALA A 200 5.77 16.11 -7.16
C ALA A 200 5.41 17.04 -8.33
N GLY A 201 4.69 16.51 -9.33
CA GLY A 201 4.26 17.27 -10.51
C GLY A 201 5.27 17.43 -11.62
N GLU A 202 6.49 16.94 -11.46
CA GLU A 202 7.54 16.98 -12.49
C GLU A 202 7.78 15.59 -13.09
N SER A 203 8.07 15.56 -14.40
CA SER A 203 8.45 14.33 -15.10
C SER A 203 9.75 13.75 -14.53
N ASN A 204 9.86 12.44 -14.55
CA ASN A 204 11.05 11.68 -14.15
C ASN A 204 11.72 11.03 -15.38
N SER A 205 11.71 11.76 -16.52
CA SER A 205 12.12 11.27 -17.85
C SER A 205 13.62 11.40 -18.11
N GLU A 206 14.25 12.45 -17.61
CA GLU A 206 15.67 12.68 -17.80
C GLU A 206 16.50 11.66 -16.98
N GLY A 207 17.33 10.89 -17.65
CA GLY A 207 18.07 9.81 -17.01
C GLY A 207 17.27 8.52 -16.76
N TRP A 208 16.06 8.42 -17.33
CA TRP A 208 15.26 7.20 -17.26
C TRP A 208 15.95 6.01 -17.89
N VAL A 209 15.99 4.90 -17.16
CA VAL A 209 16.53 3.62 -17.62
C VAL A 209 15.37 2.64 -17.76
N ALA A 210 15.07 2.24 -19.01
CA ALA A 210 14.07 1.23 -19.30
C ALA A 210 14.41 -0.10 -18.61
N SER A 211 13.43 -0.77 -18.03
CA SER A 211 13.62 -2.10 -17.44
C SER A 211 14.01 -3.13 -18.48
N ASN A 212 14.89 -4.03 -18.12
CA ASN A 212 15.24 -5.19 -18.93
C ASN A 212 14.39 -6.43 -18.61
N THR A 213 13.57 -6.37 -17.56
CA THR A 213 12.68 -7.45 -17.12
C THR A 213 11.21 -7.11 -17.33
N SER A 214 10.82 -5.83 -17.30
CA SER A 214 9.46 -5.37 -17.57
C SER A 214 9.40 -4.60 -18.88
N ALA A 215 8.45 -4.95 -19.73
CA ALA A 215 8.17 -4.23 -20.98
C ALA A 215 7.45 -2.89 -20.75
N ASN A 216 6.97 -2.61 -19.54
CA ASN A 216 6.09 -1.49 -19.25
C ASN A 216 6.65 -0.50 -18.21
N SER A 217 7.78 -0.80 -17.58
CA SER A 217 8.37 0.05 -16.55
C SER A 217 9.84 0.35 -16.78
N GLY A 218 10.37 1.30 -16.04
CA GLY A 218 11.77 1.67 -15.99
C GLY A 218 12.04 2.42 -14.69
N VAL A 219 13.22 2.98 -14.55
CA VAL A 219 13.67 3.66 -13.33
C VAL A 219 14.22 5.03 -13.69
N GLY A 220 13.65 6.08 -13.11
CA GLY A 220 14.15 7.44 -13.21
C GLY A 220 15.18 7.76 -12.11
N PRO A 221 15.77 8.96 -12.16
CA PRO A 221 16.75 9.39 -11.15
C PRO A 221 16.10 9.73 -9.80
N ARG A 222 14.82 10.16 -9.79
CA ARG A 222 14.13 10.61 -8.57
C ARG A 222 13.21 9.54 -8.02
N GLY A 223 13.05 9.51 -6.69
CA GLY A 223 12.14 8.66 -5.95
C GLY A 223 11.21 9.47 -5.04
N ALA A 224 10.09 8.87 -4.66
CA ALA A 224 9.06 9.48 -3.82
C ALA A 224 8.90 8.67 -2.53
N CYS A 225 9.37 9.20 -1.41
CA CYS A 225 9.45 8.53 -0.11
C CYS A 225 8.40 9.04 0.86
N CYS A 226 7.77 8.15 1.62
CA CYS A 226 7.00 8.48 2.83
C CYS A 226 6.78 7.24 3.70
N ALA A 227 6.28 7.43 4.94
CA ALA A 227 5.89 6.31 5.79
C ALA A 227 4.72 5.53 5.19
N GLU A 228 4.72 4.23 5.44
CA GLU A 228 3.76 3.26 4.91
C GLU A 228 3.27 2.32 6.01
N MET A 229 2.00 1.97 5.97
CA MET A 229 1.42 0.94 6.83
C MET A 229 0.73 -0.09 5.96
N ASP A 230 1.39 -1.22 5.73
CA ASP A 230 0.78 -2.34 5.05
C ASP A 230 -0.16 -3.06 6.00
N ILE A 231 -1.44 -2.64 5.96
CA ILE A 231 -2.47 -3.32 6.73
C ILE A 231 -2.62 -4.76 6.23
N TRP A 232 -2.47 -4.97 4.94
CA TRP A 232 -2.69 -6.26 4.31
C TRP A 232 -1.87 -6.40 3.03
N GLU A 233 -1.02 -7.41 2.98
CA GLU A 233 -0.36 -7.91 1.77
C GLU A 233 -0.57 -9.41 1.71
N ALA A 234 -1.26 -9.90 0.67
CA ALA A 234 -1.62 -11.32 0.67
C ALA A 234 -1.99 -11.87 -0.71
N ASN A 235 -1.87 -13.18 -0.78
CA ASN A 235 -2.53 -14.04 -1.76
C ASN A 235 -3.25 -15.21 -1.05
N SER A 236 -3.64 -16.25 -1.78
CA SER A 236 -4.32 -17.40 -1.17
C SER A 236 -3.41 -18.30 -0.33
N VAL A 237 -2.10 -18.05 -0.33
CA VAL A 237 -1.08 -18.92 0.31
C VAL A 237 -0.46 -18.27 1.53
N SER A 238 -0.24 -16.96 1.51
CA SER A 238 0.45 -16.23 2.57
C SER A 238 -0.12 -14.83 2.77
N SER A 239 0.08 -14.28 3.97
CA SER A 239 -0.28 -12.90 4.30
C SER A 239 0.72 -12.29 5.27
N ALA A 240 0.92 -10.97 5.14
CA ALA A 240 1.69 -10.16 6.08
C ALA A 240 0.95 -8.87 6.42
N PHE A 241 1.31 -8.25 7.55
CA PHE A 241 1.03 -6.85 7.83
C PHE A 241 2.28 -6.19 8.41
N THR A 242 2.58 -4.98 7.94
CA THR A 242 3.93 -4.44 8.08
C THR A 242 3.90 -2.91 8.22
N PRO A 243 4.21 -2.33 9.38
CA PRO A 243 4.55 -0.92 9.47
C PRO A 243 5.96 -0.65 8.91
N HIS A 244 6.11 0.41 8.11
CA HIS A 244 7.37 0.94 7.60
C HIS A 244 7.53 2.39 8.06
N SER A 245 8.50 2.65 8.91
CA SER A 245 8.80 4.00 9.40
C SER A 245 9.41 4.89 8.31
N GLY A 246 9.08 6.17 8.33
CA GLY A 246 9.53 7.13 7.33
C GLY A 246 8.95 8.53 7.54
N PRO A 247 9.19 9.47 6.62
CA PRO A 247 8.61 10.81 6.67
C PRO A 247 7.09 10.79 6.66
N SER A 248 6.47 11.67 7.46
CA SER A 248 5.00 11.83 7.55
C SER A 248 4.38 12.63 6.40
N ASN A 249 5.12 12.83 5.32
CA ASN A 249 4.70 13.49 4.08
C ASN A 249 5.60 13.03 2.94
N LEU A 250 5.13 13.21 1.69
CA LEU A 250 5.94 12.94 0.51
C LEU A 250 7.24 13.75 0.54
N THR A 251 8.38 13.06 0.42
CA THR A 251 9.71 13.63 0.22
C THR A 251 10.31 13.09 -1.06
N VAL A 252 11.06 13.93 -1.78
CA VAL A 252 11.74 13.54 -3.02
C VAL A 252 13.21 13.24 -2.72
N CYS A 253 13.72 12.16 -3.28
CA CYS A 253 15.11 11.72 -3.15
C CYS A 253 15.74 11.53 -4.54
N ASP A 254 17.07 11.40 -4.60
CA ASP A 254 17.83 11.23 -5.83
C ASP A 254 18.69 9.96 -5.83
N GLY A 255 18.60 9.17 -6.89
CA GLY A 255 19.45 8.04 -7.18
C GLY A 255 19.50 7.02 -6.03
N ASP A 256 20.69 6.52 -5.74
CA ASP A 256 20.90 5.51 -4.68
C ASP A 256 20.72 6.06 -3.26
N ALA A 257 20.66 7.40 -3.09
CA ALA A 257 20.33 7.99 -1.80
C ALA A 257 18.85 7.76 -1.40
N CYS A 258 17.99 7.36 -2.34
CA CYS A 258 16.61 6.97 -2.06
C CYS A 258 16.50 5.73 -1.16
N GLY A 259 17.45 4.80 -1.26
CA GLY A 259 17.27 3.48 -0.65
C GLY A 259 16.20 2.65 -1.35
N GLY A 260 15.62 1.69 -0.64
CA GLY A 260 14.51 0.87 -1.15
C GLY A 260 14.90 -0.10 -2.27
N THR A 261 13.89 -0.53 -3.01
CA THR A 261 14.02 -1.56 -4.05
C THR A 261 14.90 -1.14 -5.23
N TYR A 262 14.88 0.15 -5.58
CA TYR A 262 15.53 0.67 -6.79
C TYR A 262 16.95 1.20 -6.54
N SER A 263 17.51 0.98 -5.35
CA SER A 263 18.83 1.47 -4.95
C SER A 263 19.79 0.34 -4.65
N ALA A 264 21.05 0.47 -5.07
CA ALA A 264 22.12 -0.43 -4.65
C ALA A 264 22.41 -0.33 -3.14
N SER A 265 22.02 0.79 -2.51
CA SER A 265 22.17 1.07 -1.08
C SER A 265 20.79 1.05 -0.41
N ARG A 266 20.18 -0.13 -0.24
CA ARG A 266 18.80 -0.33 0.19
C ARG A 266 18.39 0.50 1.41
N TYR A 267 19.26 0.68 2.40
CA TYR A 267 18.97 1.38 3.66
C TYR A 267 19.44 2.85 3.70
N ALA A 268 19.88 3.41 2.56
CA ALA A 268 20.42 4.78 2.51
C ALA A 268 19.37 5.88 2.70
N GLY A 269 18.11 5.62 2.30
CA GLY A 269 17.03 6.60 2.35
C GLY A 269 16.51 6.93 3.74
N ASP A 270 15.50 7.78 3.80
CA ASP A 270 14.84 8.22 5.05
C ASP A 270 13.70 7.29 5.48
N THR A 271 13.39 6.27 4.69
CA THR A 271 12.36 5.27 4.94
C THR A 271 12.96 3.93 5.34
N ASP A 272 12.13 3.11 5.98
CA ASP A 272 12.40 1.71 6.29
C ASP A 272 11.87 0.81 5.16
N PRO A 273 12.73 0.25 4.29
CA PRO A 273 12.26 -0.55 3.15
C PRO A 273 11.83 -1.97 3.52
N ASP A 274 12.21 -2.49 4.69
CA ASP A 274 11.93 -3.88 5.07
C ASP A 274 10.73 -4.02 6.01
N GLY A 275 10.42 -2.98 6.78
CA GLY A 275 9.36 -2.98 7.76
C GLY A 275 9.61 -3.90 8.97
N CYS A 276 8.64 -3.89 9.87
CA CYS A 276 8.52 -4.86 10.94
C CYS A 276 7.32 -5.77 10.64
N ASP A 277 7.51 -6.79 9.84
CA ASP A 277 6.44 -7.65 9.34
C ASP A 277 5.96 -8.69 10.37
N PHE A 278 4.66 -8.98 10.32
CA PHE A 278 4.11 -10.20 10.90
C PHE A 278 3.50 -11.07 9.79
N ASN A 279 4.18 -12.16 9.49
CA ASN A 279 3.72 -13.21 8.60
C ASN A 279 3.65 -14.53 9.41
N SER A 280 2.47 -15.12 9.55
CA SER A 280 2.26 -16.30 10.40
C SER A 280 3.15 -17.49 10.02
N TYR A 281 3.37 -17.69 8.72
CA TYR A 281 4.25 -18.74 8.21
C TYR A 281 5.71 -18.50 8.61
N ARG A 282 6.18 -17.25 8.48
CA ARG A 282 7.51 -16.80 8.91
C ARG A 282 7.70 -16.95 10.42
N GLN A 283 6.62 -16.73 11.20
CA GLN A 283 6.59 -16.90 12.65
C GLN A 283 6.40 -18.34 13.09
N GLY A 284 6.45 -19.29 12.15
CA GLY A 284 6.49 -20.74 12.41
C GLY A 284 5.14 -21.44 12.43
N ASP A 285 4.01 -20.75 12.39
CA ASP A 285 2.69 -21.39 12.23
C ASP A 285 2.33 -21.53 10.75
N LYS A 286 2.77 -22.62 10.16
CA LYS A 286 2.58 -22.97 8.75
C LYS A 286 1.17 -23.47 8.42
N THR A 287 0.29 -23.54 9.42
CA THR A 287 -1.09 -24.05 9.28
C THR A 287 -2.15 -23.01 9.58
N PHE A 288 -1.73 -21.79 9.85
CA PHE A 288 -2.63 -20.72 10.25
C PHE A 288 -3.42 -20.14 9.07
N TYR A 289 -2.76 -19.83 7.96
CA TYR A 289 -3.34 -19.13 6.81
C TYR A 289 -3.16 -19.91 5.52
N GLY A 290 -4.24 -20.13 4.76
CA GLY A 290 -4.21 -20.86 3.49
C GLY A 290 -5.47 -21.68 3.24
N SER A 291 -5.52 -22.39 2.15
CA SER A 291 -6.67 -23.22 1.76
C SER A 291 -6.94 -24.32 2.79
N GLY A 292 -8.13 -24.28 3.42
CA GLY A 292 -8.54 -25.24 4.45
C GLY A 292 -7.78 -25.14 5.77
N MET A 293 -7.04 -24.06 6.00
CA MET A 293 -6.30 -23.80 7.24
C MET A 293 -7.17 -23.06 8.28
N THR A 294 -6.56 -22.61 9.39
CA THR A 294 -7.26 -21.90 10.47
C THR A 294 -8.00 -20.66 9.95
N VAL A 295 -7.34 -19.87 9.11
CA VAL A 295 -7.93 -18.84 8.27
C VAL A 295 -7.99 -19.42 6.86
N ASP A 296 -9.19 -19.79 6.42
CA ASP A 296 -9.42 -20.50 5.14
C ASP A 296 -9.56 -19.54 3.98
N THR A 297 -8.52 -19.43 3.15
CA THR A 297 -8.45 -18.52 1.99
C THR A 297 -9.37 -18.89 0.84
N THR A 298 -10.05 -20.03 0.87
CA THR A 298 -11.10 -20.39 -0.10
C THR A 298 -12.41 -19.64 0.14
N LYS A 299 -12.48 -18.85 1.22
CA LYS A 299 -13.66 -18.11 1.66
C LYS A 299 -13.30 -16.64 1.89
N VAL A 300 -14.30 -15.79 1.75
CA VAL A 300 -14.19 -14.40 2.22
C VAL A 300 -13.86 -14.38 3.72
N MET A 301 -12.98 -13.49 4.12
CA MET A 301 -12.65 -13.25 5.51
C MET A 301 -12.75 -11.76 5.83
N THR A 302 -13.15 -11.44 7.06
CA THR A 302 -13.03 -10.10 7.61
C THR A 302 -11.66 -9.98 8.29
N VAL A 303 -10.90 -8.97 7.89
CA VAL A 303 -9.61 -8.61 8.47
C VAL A 303 -9.81 -7.44 9.41
N VAL A 304 -9.36 -7.56 10.66
CA VAL A 304 -9.48 -6.55 11.70
C VAL A 304 -8.09 -6.16 12.17
N THR A 305 -7.75 -4.87 12.10
CA THR A 305 -6.47 -4.34 12.58
C THR A 305 -6.72 -3.24 13.61
N GLN A 306 -6.13 -3.37 14.78
CA GLN A 306 -6.23 -2.41 15.87
C GLN A 306 -4.88 -1.72 16.07
N PHE A 307 -4.90 -0.38 16.08
CA PHE A 307 -3.72 0.46 16.28
C PHE A 307 -3.78 1.06 17.69
N LEU A 308 -3.09 0.43 18.62
CA LEU A 308 -3.15 0.80 20.03
C LEU A 308 -2.12 1.87 20.37
N THR A 309 -2.46 2.73 21.32
CA THR A 309 -1.57 3.76 21.85
C THR A 309 -1.28 3.53 23.34
N ASP A 310 -0.15 4.04 23.80
CA ASP A 310 0.36 3.88 25.16
C ASP A 310 -0.57 4.39 26.27
N ASP A 311 -1.37 5.42 25.94
CA ASP A 311 -2.33 6.04 26.87
C ASP A 311 -3.80 5.71 26.55
N GLY A 312 -4.07 4.92 25.49
CA GLY A 312 -5.42 4.55 25.05
C GLY A 312 -6.22 5.71 24.46
N THR A 313 -5.55 6.75 23.94
CA THR A 313 -6.21 7.91 23.31
C THR A 313 -5.74 8.10 21.87
N ALA A 314 -6.50 8.86 21.07
CA ALA A 314 -6.15 9.19 19.70
C ALA A 314 -4.95 10.18 19.58
N THR A 315 -4.38 10.62 20.70
CA THR A 315 -3.22 11.51 20.78
C THR A 315 -2.01 10.86 21.45
N GLY A 316 -2.15 9.61 21.93
CA GLY A 316 -1.06 8.81 22.46
C GLY A 316 -0.08 8.34 21.41
N THR A 317 1.05 7.79 21.84
CA THR A 317 2.03 7.18 20.95
C THR A 317 1.59 5.76 20.59
N MET A 318 1.54 5.43 19.31
CA MET A 318 1.27 4.06 18.88
C MET A 318 2.35 3.13 19.42
N ASN A 319 1.97 2.02 20.00
CA ASN A 319 2.88 1.06 20.63
C ASN A 319 2.58 -0.40 20.29
N GLU A 320 1.42 -0.68 19.68
CA GLU A 320 1.06 -2.05 19.31
C GLU A 320 0.06 -2.07 18.15
N ILE A 321 0.25 -2.98 17.20
CA ILE A 321 -0.68 -3.29 16.12
C ILE A 321 -1.16 -4.73 16.30
N LYS A 322 -2.48 -4.91 16.54
CA LYS A 322 -3.11 -6.23 16.68
C LYS A 322 -3.89 -6.61 15.45
N ARG A 323 -3.91 -7.91 15.17
CA ARG A 323 -4.64 -8.50 14.07
C ARG A 323 -5.62 -9.55 14.57
N PHE A 324 -6.83 -9.54 13.99
CA PHE A 324 -7.85 -10.58 14.11
C PHE A 324 -8.43 -10.89 12.75
N TYR A 325 -9.02 -12.06 12.64
CA TYR A 325 -9.82 -12.43 11.48
C TYR A 325 -11.21 -12.82 11.96
N VAL A 326 -12.24 -12.56 11.14
CA VAL A 326 -13.59 -13.10 11.39
C VAL A 326 -13.99 -13.92 10.19
N GLN A 327 -14.29 -15.18 10.42
CA GLN A 327 -14.71 -16.10 9.37
C GLN A 327 -15.83 -17.00 9.89
N ASP A 328 -16.91 -17.16 9.13
CA ASP A 328 -18.10 -17.92 9.54
C ASP A 328 -18.66 -17.47 10.92
N GLY A 329 -18.54 -16.18 11.26
CA GLY A 329 -18.95 -15.60 12.53
C GLY A 329 -18.03 -15.90 13.73
N VAL A 330 -16.87 -16.55 13.50
CA VAL A 330 -15.88 -16.85 14.53
C VAL A 330 -14.76 -15.83 14.46
N VAL A 331 -14.43 -15.23 15.61
CA VAL A 331 -13.24 -14.37 15.76
C VAL A 331 -12.02 -15.26 15.97
N ILE A 332 -11.04 -15.12 15.09
CA ILE A 332 -9.79 -15.88 15.09
C ILE A 332 -8.66 -14.87 15.43
N PRO A 333 -8.00 -14.98 16.58
CA PRO A 333 -6.84 -14.15 16.88
C PRO A 333 -5.71 -14.47 15.92
N ASN A 334 -4.78 -13.52 15.74
CA ASN A 334 -3.56 -13.79 14.98
C ASN A 334 -2.79 -14.96 15.60
N SER A 335 -1.98 -15.66 14.78
CA SER A 335 -1.16 -16.77 15.27
C SER A 335 -0.09 -16.29 16.26
N GLU A 336 0.18 -17.06 17.29
CA GLU A 336 1.35 -16.83 18.15
C GLU A 336 2.64 -17.18 17.40
N SER A 337 3.71 -16.40 17.61
CA SER A 337 5.04 -16.82 17.15
C SER A 337 5.47 -18.10 17.87
N THR A 338 5.97 -19.06 17.10
CA THR A 338 6.56 -20.30 17.63
C THR A 338 8.09 -20.31 17.54
N ILE A 339 8.66 -19.18 17.08
CA ILE A 339 10.11 -19.02 16.93
C ILE A 339 10.73 -18.69 18.29
N ALA A 340 11.71 -19.48 18.71
CA ALA A 340 12.41 -19.22 19.97
C ALA A 340 13.08 -17.85 19.98
N GLY A 341 12.76 -17.03 20.97
CA GLY A 341 13.26 -15.66 21.09
C GLY A 341 12.34 -14.59 20.50
N ILE A 342 11.21 -14.96 19.88
CA ILE A 342 10.18 -14.02 19.41
C ILE A 342 8.88 -14.40 20.09
N ALA A 343 8.27 -13.48 20.83
CA ALA A 343 7.05 -13.76 21.58
C ALA A 343 5.85 -12.97 21.03
N GLY A 344 4.64 -13.50 21.25
CA GLY A 344 3.38 -12.82 21.00
C GLY A 344 2.82 -13.01 19.59
N ASN A 345 1.73 -12.29 19.33
CA ASN A 345 0.93 -12.36 18.10
C ASN A 345 0.54 -10.98 17.55
N SER A 346 1.27 -9.96 17.95
CA SER A 346 1.09 -8.57 17.53
C SER A 346 2.43 -7.95 17.19
N VAL A 347 2.41 -6.82 16.47
CA VAL A 347 3.61 -6.04 16.18
C VAL A 347 3.71 -4.92 17.21
N ASN A 348 4.82 -4.89 17.95
CA ASN A 348 5.19 -3.88 18.94
C ASN A 348 6.71 -3.73 18.97
N ASP A 349 7.24 -2.77 19.75
CA ASP A 349 8.69 -2.50 19.79
C ASP A 349 9.52 -3.73 20.15
N GLU A 350 9.12 -4.51 21.17
CA GLU A 350 9.84 -5.70 21.61
C GLU A 350 9.86 -6.78 20.51
N TYR A 351 8.68 -7.04 19.90
CA TYR A 351 8.56 -7.97 18.78
C TYR A 351 9.47 -7.58 17.61
N CYS A 352 9.51 -6.29 17.22
CA CYS A 352 10.32 -5.83 16.11
C CYS A 352 11.82 -6.02 16.37
N VAL A 353 12.29 -5.66 17.56
CA VAL A 353 13.69 -5.85 17.97
C VAL A 353 14.06 -7.34 17.98
N ASP A 354 13.24 -8.17 18.64
CA ASP A 354 13.48 -9.61 18.76
C ASP A 354 13.48 -10.29 17.39
N GLN A 355 12.51 -9.94 16.52
CA GLN A 355 12.42 -10.50 15.18
C GLN A 355 13.67 -10.20 14.36
N LYS A 356 14.10 -8.93 14.30
CA LYS A 356 15.29 -8.52 13.55
C LYS A 356 16.55 -9.21 14.09
N GLN A 357 16.67 -9.29 15.41
CA GLN A 357 17.81 -9.97 16.04
C GLN A 357 17.84 -11.47 15.76
N VAL A 358 16.71 -12.17 15.91
CA VAL A 358 16.63 -13.63 15.74
C VAL A 358 16.79 -14.04 14.28
N PHE A 359 16.28 -13.24 13.35
CA PHE A 359 16.40 -13.51 11.91
C PHE A 359 17.71 -12.96 11.32
N ASN A 360 18.50 -12.21 12.12
CA ASN A 360 19.71 -11.52 11.67
C ASN A 360 19.44 -10.54 10.51
N ASP A 361 18.29 -9.88 10.58
CA ASP A 361 17.88 -8.83 9.63
C ASP A 361 18.35 -7.44 10.10
N THR A 362 18.46 -6.51 9.17
CA THR A 362 18.73 -5.09 9.50
C THR A 362 17.51 -4.48 10.19
N ASP A 363 17.69 -3.84 11.33
CA ASP A 363 16.62 -3.17 12.06
C ASP A 363 16.41 -1.73 11.55
N SER A 364 16.08 -1.60 10.27
CA SER A 364 15.83 -0.29 9.65
C SER A 364 14.54 0.35 10.18
N PHE A 365 13.58 -0.44 10.66
CA PHE A 365 12.36 0.09 11.26
C PHE A 365 12.66 1.01 12.45
N ASN A 366 13.43 0.54 13.42
CA ASN A 366 13.81 1.35 14.57
C ASN A 366 14.82 2.45 14.21
N ASP A 367 15.76 2.18 13.30
CA ASP A 367 16.73 3.17 12.82
C ASP A 367 16.07 4.39 12.15
N LYS A 368 14.90 4.21 11.53
CA LYS A 368 14.09 5.28 10.88
C LYS A 368 12.96 5.81 11.79
N GLY A 369 12.98 5.50 13.08
CA GLY A 369 12.11 6.09 14.10
C GLY A 369 11.01 5.20 14.63
N GLY A 370 10.82 3.98 14.11
CA GLY A 370 9.92 2.96 14.63
C GLY A 370 8.48 3.44 14.84
N PHE A 371 7.85 3.02 15.92
CA PHE A 371 6.47 3.42 16.24
C PHE A 371 6.28 4.93 16.48
N LYS A 372 7.34 5.67 16.85
CA LYS A 372 7.25 7.13 16.93
C LYS A 372 7.02 7.74 15.55
N SER A 373 7.79 7.33 14.54
CA SER A 373 7.61 7.76 13.16
C SER A 373 6.23 7.36 12.63
N MET A 374 5.76 6.14 12.91
CA MET A 374 4.43 5.68 12.55
C MET A 374 3.32 6.52 13.22
N THR A 375 3.53 6.96 14.48
CA THR A 375 2.60 7.86 15.17
C THR A 375 2.50 9.21 14.47
N GLU A 376 3.65 9.77 14.05
CA GLU A 376 3.70 11.04 13.31
C GLU A 376 2.99 10.89 11.95
N GLY A 377 3.22 9.78 11.24
CA GLY A 377 2.53 9.45 9.99
C GLY A 377 1.02 9.33 10.15
N MET A 378 0.55 8.55 11.12
CA MET A 378 -0.89 8.39 11.40
C MET A 378 -1.54 9.72 11.80
N SER A 379 -0.86 10.53 12.63
CA SER A 379 -1.36 11.85 13.07
C SER A 379 -1.48 12.84 11.92
N ALA A 380 -0.58 12.79 10.95
CA ALA A 380 -0.64 13.61 9.74
C ALA A 380 -1.79 13.22 8.80
N GLY A 381 -2.30 12.00 8.94
CA GLY A 381 -3.28 11.38 8.06
C GLY A 381 -2.63 10.61 6.93
N MET A 382 -3.08 9.39 6.70
CA MET A 382 -2.60 8.51 5.65
C MET A 382 -3.72 8.20 4.65
N VAL A 383 -3.39 8.09 3.38
CA VAL A 383 -4.31 7.77 2.29
C VAL A 383 -4.39 6.26 2.12
N LEU A 384 -5.62 5.73 2.00
CA LEU A 384 -5.86 4.30 1.77
C LEU A 384 -5.60 3.93 0.32
N VAL A 385 -4.81 2.89 0.14
CA VAL A 385 -4.43 2.30 -1.16
C VAL A 385 -4.95 0.88 -1.27
N LEU A 386 -5.52 0.54 -2.42
CA LEU A 386 -5.96 -0.80 -2.77
C LEU A 386 -5.28 -1.20 -4.09
N SER A 387 -4.60 -2.33 -4.12
CA SER A 387 -3.83 -2.74 -5.30
C SER A 387 -3.88 -4.24 -5.55
N LEU A 388 -3.58 -4.61 -6.79
CA LEU A 388 -3.28 -5.97 -7.21
C LEU A 388 -2.08 -5.89 -8.16
N TRP A 389 -1.00 -6.63 -7.85
CA TRP A 389 0.24 -6.55 -8.61
C TRP A 389 1.08 -7.84 -8.52
N ASP A 390 1.96 -8.00 -9.48
CA ASP A 390 3.05 -8.97 -9.53
C ASP A 390 4.41 -8.25 -9.39
N ASP A 391 5.47 -8.99 -9.10
CA ASP A 391 6.75 -8.41 -8.71
C ASP A 391 7.87 -8.77 -9.68
N TYR A 392 8.28 -7.80 -10.47
CA TYR A 392 9.38 -7.93 -11.45
C TYR A 392 10.79 -7.96 -10.82
N TYR A 393 10.91 -7.63 -9.51
CA TYR A 393 12.20 -7.59 -8.81
C TYR A 393 12.52 -8.88 -8.06
N ALA A 394 11.52 -9.43 -7.35
CA ALA A 394 11.70 -10.56 -6.45
C ALA A 394 10.66 -11.67 -6.65
N ASN A 395 9.83 -11.61 -7.71
CA ASN A 395 8.80 -12.59 -8.02
C ASN A 395 7.83 -12.86 -6.86
N MET A 396 7.60 -11.89 -5.98
CA MET A 396 6.78 -11.98 -4.77
C MET A 396 7.29 -13.01 -3.73
N LEU A 397 8.50 -13.52 -3.87
CA LEU A 397 9.03 -14.58 -3.00
C LEU A 397 9.21 -14.14 -1.55
N TRP A 398 9.37 -12.84 -1.33
CA TRP A 398 9.44 -12.23 0.00
C TRP A 398 8.11 -12.29 0.76
N LEU A 399 6.98 -12.50 0.08
CA LEU A 399 5.66 -12.63 0.68
C LEU A 399 5.28 -14.10 0.91
N ASP A 400 5.50 -14.98 -0.06
CA ASP A 400 4.83 -16.29 -0.13
C ASP A 400 5.74 -17.53 -0.31
N SER A 401 7.07 -17.32 -0.35
CA SER A 401 8.04 -18.39 -0.60
C SER A 401 9.23 -18.34 0.37
N THR A 402 10.39 -18.83 -0.05
CA THR A 402 11.67 -18.68 0.67
C THR A 402 12.45 -17.50 0.09
N TYR A 403 12.80 -16.55 0.94
CA TYR A 403 13.53 -15.34 0.56
C TYR A 403 14.48 -14.88 1.68
N PRO A 404 15.72 -14.41 1.40
CA PRO A 404 16.32 -14.32 0.06
C PRO A 404 16.53 -15.70 -0.61
N THR A 405 16.69 -15.70 -1.95
CA THR A 405 16.67 -16.92 -2.77
C THR A 405 17.90 -17.81 -2.60
N ASP A 406 18.97 -17.32 -2.00
CA ASP A 406 20.17 -18.08 -1.64
C ASP A 406 20.06 -18.76 -0.26
N SER A 407 18.97 -18.49 0.47
CA SER A 407 18.64 -19.14 1.74
C SER A 407 17.90 -20.45 1.53
N THR A 408 17.84 -21.27 2.58
CA THR A 408 17.00 -22.47 2.62
C THR A 408 15.76 -22.23 3.47
N ALA A 409 14.72 -23.03 3.28
CA ALA A 409 13.49 -22.94 4.08
C ALA A 409 13.70 -23.24 5.58
N ASP A 410 14.84 -23.84 5.95
CA ASP A 410 15.22 -24.11 7.34
C ASP A 410 15.98 -22.93 7.99
N THR A 411 16.37 -21.93 7.19
CA THR A 411 16.95 -20.70 7.73
C THR A 411 15.86 -19.90 8.43
N LEU A 412 16.10 -19.52 9.70
CA LEU A 412 15.14 -18.73 10.48
C LEU A 412 14.77 -17.43 9.74
N GLY A 413 13.47 -17.17 9.62
CA GLY A 413 12.94 -15.99 8.96
C GLY A 413 12.97 -16.00 7.44
N ALA A 414 13.54 -17.01 6.77
CA ALA A 414 13.59 -17.07 5.31
C ALA A 414 12.29 -17.62 4.69
N ALA A 415 11.67 -18.65 5.32
CA ALA A 415 10.42 -19.22 4.81
C ALA A 415 9.23 -18.34 5.18
N ARG A 416 8.49 -17.84 4.18
CA ARG A 416 7.38 -16.89 4.33
C ARG A 416 6.05 -17.43 3.78
N GLY A 417 6.09 -18.54 3.05
CA GLY A 417 4.96 -19.28 2.49
C GLY A 417 5.40 -20.58 1.87
N SER A 418 4.44 -21.31 1.33
CA SER A 418 4.68 -22.64 0.73
C SER A 418 4.90 -22.62 -0.78
N CYS A 419 4.95 -21.44 -1.40
CA CYS A 419 5.20 -21.31 -2.83
C CYS A 419 6.62 -21.75 -3.18
N ASP A 420 6.79 -22.34 -4.38
CA ASP A 420 8.09 -22.73 -4.89
C ASP A 420 8.96 -21.49 -5.17
N THR A 421 10.26 -21.57 -4.94
CA THR A 421 11.21 -20.48 -5.19
C THR A 421 11.34 -20.09 -6.68
N THR A 422 10.75 -20.87 -7.58
CA THR A 422 10.64 -20.58 -9.01
C THR A 422 9.28 -20.00 -9.41
N SER A 423 8.36 -19.81 -8.44
CA SER A 423 7.04 -19.20 -8.67
C SER A 423 7.12 -17.69 -8.89
N GLY A 424 5.99 -17.09 -9.25
CA GLY A 424 5.82 -15.64 -9.32
C GLY A 424 6.53 -14.92 -10.46
N VAL A 425 7.15 -15.64 -11.40
CA VAL A 425 7.79 -15.03 -12.57
C VAL A 425 6.73 -14.29 -13.40
N PRO A 426 6.79 -12.93 -13.54
CA PRO A 426 5.75 -12.12 -14.16
C PRO A 426 5.29 -12.63 -15.52
N ALA A 427 6.19 -12.88 -16.47
CA ALA A 427 5.84 -13.39 -17.80
C ALA A 427 5.06 -14.72 -17.77
N THR A 428 5.24 -15.52 -16.73
CA THR A 428 4.50 -16.78 -16.54
C THR A 428 3.16 -16.51 -15.88
N ILE A 429 3.12 -15.72 -14.80
CA ILE A 429 1.90 -15.52 -14.03
C ILE A 429 0.89 -14.65 -14.76
N GLU A 430 1.33 -13.65 -15.52
CA GLU A 430 0.49 -12.82 -16.39
C GLU A 430 -0.28 -13.65 -17.44
N SER A 431 0.29 -14.76 -17.87
CA SER A 431 -0.37 -15.66 -18.82
C SER A 431 -1.17 -16.77 -18.13
N SER A 432 -0.62 -17.40 -17.10
CA SER A 432 -1.23 -18.58 -16.44
C SER A 432 -2.32 -18.20 -15.43
N ALA A 433 -2.26 -17.01 -14.84
CA ALA A 433 -3.20 -16.48 -13.88
C ALA A 433 -3.89 -15.19 -14.36
N ALA A 434 -4.01 -15.00 -15.68
CA ALA A 434 -4.61 -13.79 -16.26
C ALA A 434 -6.00 -13.45 -15.71
N SER A 435 -6.80 -14.44 -15.30
CA SER A 435 -8.12 -14.28 -14.72
C SER A 435 -8.13 -14.11 -13.19
N ALA A 436 -6.97 -14.03 -12.56
CA ALA A 436 -6.88 -13.78 -11.13
C ALA A 436 -7.51 -12.43 -10.76
N SER A 437 -8.07 -12.35 -9.57
CA SER A 437 -8.66 -11.13 -9.07
C SER A 437 -8.71 -11.11 -7.55
N VAL A 438 -8.76 -9.92 -6.96
CA VAL A 438 -9.03 -9.69 -5.55
C VAL A 438 -10.29 -8.84 -5.40
N THR A 439 -11.05 -9.06 -4.33
CA THR A 439 -12.18 -8.21 -3.99
C THR A 439 -12.02 -7.70 -2.56
N PHE A 440 -12.01 -6.38 -2.40
CA PHE A 440 -12.09 -5.70 -1.12
C PHE A 440 -13.49 -5.16 -0.90
N SER A 441 -14.04 -5.28 0.30
CA SER A 441 -15.39 -4.78 0.57
C SER A 441 -15.59 -4.44 2.04
N ASN A 442 -16.71 -3.76 2.34
CA ASN A 442 -17.15 -3.48 3.71
C ASN A 442 -16.08 -2.81 4.59
N ILE A 443 -15.34 -1.85 4.03
CA ILE A 443 -14.32 -1.08 4.76
C ILE A 443 -15.01 -0.31 5.90
N LYS A 444 -14.47 -0.43 7.12
CA LYS A 444 -14.97 0.23 8.32
C LYS A 444 -13.83 0.75 9.18
N THR A 445 -14.09 1.87 9.84
CA THR A 445 -13.19 2.41 10.87
C THR A 445 -13.99 2.82 12.10
N GLY A 446 -13.37 2.80 13.26
CA GLY A 446 -14.02 3.24 14.50
C GLY A 446 -13.16 2.94 15.74
N PRO A 447 -13.66 3.27 16.93
CA PRO A 447 -13.03 2.90 18.18
C PRO A 447 -12.77 1.40 18.28
N ILE A 448 -11.78 1.00 19.04
CA ILE A 448 -11.42 -0.40 19.28
C ILE A 448 -12.65 -1.23 19.64
N ASN A 449 -12.86 -2.37 18.97
CA ASN A 449 -14.00 -3.30 19.08
C ASN A 449 -15.35 -2.72 18.62
N SER A 450 -15.37 -1.77 17.70
CA SER A 450 -16.62 -1.19 17.18
C SER A 450 -16.99 -1.65 15.77
N THR A 451 -16.07 -2.21 14.99
CA THR A 451 -16.25 -2.41 13.54
C THR A 451 -16.72 -3.81 13.16
N PHE A 452 -16.66 -4.77 14.04
CA PHE A 452 -17.05 -6.16 13.78
C PHE A 452 -17.90 -6.75 14.91
N SER A 453 -18.60 -7.84 14.61
CA SER A 453 -19.38 -8.61 15.57
C SER A 453 -19.09 -10.11 15.42
N ALA A 454 -18.91 -10.80 16.52
CA ALA A 454 -18.91 -12.25 16.53
C ALA A 454 -20.36 -12.76 16.59
N THR A 455 -20.95 -13.19 15.47
CA THR A 455 -22.25 -13.82 15.48
C THR A 455 -22.11 -15.29 15.80
N GLY A 456 -22.35 -15.67 17.06
CA GLY A 456 -22.54 -17.05 17.44
C GLY A 456 -21.42 -17.73 18.20
N SER A 457 -21.18 -17.28 19.40
CA SER A 457 -20.78 -18.15 20.52
C SER A 457 -21.14 -17.46 21.81
N THR A 458 -22.37 -17.62 22.26
CA THR A 458 -22.76 -17.32 23.64
C THR A 458 -22.08 -18.31 24.59
N LYS A 459 -20.80 -18.10 24.88
CA LYS A 459 -20.30 -18.25 26.24
C LYS A 459 -19.93 -16.85 26.71
N ARG A 460 -20.90 -16.13 27.24
CA ARG A 460 -20.65 -15.08 28.20
C ARG A 460 -19.75 -15.67 29.27
N SER A 461 -18.45 -15.40 29.22
CA SER A 461 -17.63 -15.44 30.41
C SER A 461 -18.18 -14.33 31.28
N THR A 462 -18.87 -14.69 32.35
CA THR A 462 -19.31 -13.74 33.35
C THR A 462 -18.07 -13.03 33.87
N SER A 463 -18.21 -11.73 34.21
CA SER A 463 -17.14 -10.83 34.64
C SER A 463 -16.35 -11.29 35.89
N GLU A 464 -16.56 -12.54 36.35
CA GLU A 464 -15.85 -13.17 37.44
C GLU A 464 -14.62 -14.00 36.98
N ASP A 465 -14.62 -14.54 35.73
CA ASP A 465 -13.49 -15.35 35.25
C ASP A 465 -12.28 -14.47 34.81
N SER A 466 -12.52 -13.28 34.31
CA SER A 466 -11.43 -12.34 33.99
C SER A 466 -10.71 -11.81 35.24
N LYS A 467 -11.44 -11.65 36.37
CA LYS A 467 -10.83 -11.25 37.64
C LYS A 467 -10.03 -12.38 38.30
N ALA A 468 -10.29 -13.63 37.98
CA ALA A 468 -9.56 -14.77 38.49
C ALA A 468 -8.19 -14.96 37.82
N HIS A 469 -8.06 -14.65 36.55
CA HIS A 469 -6.77 -14.69 35.83
C HIS A 469 -5.80 -13.60 36.31
N TRP A 470 -6.27 -12.39 36.54
CA TRP A 470 -5.42 -11.28 37.06
C TRP A 470 -4.97 -11.49 38.50
N ARG A 471 -5.73 -12.25 39.33
CA ARG A 471 -5.34 -12.54 40.71
C ARG A 471 -4.32 -13.67 40.83
N ARG A 472 -4.14 -14.54 39.82
CA ARG A 472 -3.13 -15.62 39.85
C ARG A 472 -1.75 -15.11 39.39
N ALA A 473 -1.68 -14.10 38.51
CA ALA A 473 -0.41 -13.52 38.11
C ALA A 473 0.23 -12.61 39.19
N ALA A 474 -0.58 -12.04 40.11
CA ALA A 474 -0.08 -11.19 41.18
C ALA A 474 0.38 -11.93 42.46
N SER A 475 0.22 -13.24 42.56
CA SER A 475 0.58 -14.03 43.77
C SER A 475 1.84 -14.88 43.62
N SER A 476 2.59 -14.75 42.52
CA SER A 476 3.87 -15.49 42.31
C SER A 476 5.12 -14.60 42.39
N LEU A 477 4.99 -13.37 42.90
CA LEU A 477 6.13 -12.49 43.23
C LEU A 477 6.01 -12.05 44.69
N TRP A 478 6.39 -12.95 45.60
CA TRP A 478 6.91 -12.67 46.96
C TRP A 478 7.76 -13.86 47.39
#